data_a49afaf367da301ad3743eab618c6ed0
#
_entry.id   a49afaf367da301ad3743eab618c6ed0
#
_cell.length_a   1.000
_cell.length_b   1.000
_cell.length_c   1.000
_cell.angle_alpha   90.00
_cell.angle_beta   90.00
_cell.angle_gamma   90.00
#
_symmetry.space_group_name_H-M   'P 1'
#
loop_
_entity.id
_entity.type
_entity.pdbx_description
1 polymer ?
#
loop_
_entity_poly.entity_id
_entity_poly.type
_entity_poly.pdbx_seq_one_letter_code
_entity_poly.pdbx_strand_id
1 'polypeptide(L)'
;MLMRRETLDKCGLLDETFFMYGEDIDLSYRIILAGYKNYYFPKTRIIHYKGESTKKTSVNYVLVFYKAMEIFVRKHFATKGAKTYSAFINIAIYLKAFLALLSQFFSKAVQPLIDTVLGYSGLAAIGYLWGNMMVYDGAGTYPLTLFAIILPIYLLIWLVTSYFSGGYDKPYKIAPAVGGVFVGSFLILVLYALLPEQLRFSRALILLGMIWVAAEMSLTRWLGYLLKRPNFQYGKNAKKRFLVIGSEAETQRVQNLLQSTSIKPDFVGLITPFDDKDVPENFLGNLHQVPDIIDIYKINEIIFCSKDMSHQLIIDKMEEWHSSLDYKIAPEDTLSIIGSNSINTRGDLYTIDIKTISTNSNKRKKRLFDLTSSLLGIVLWIFLVFFINKPFHFLKSCFKVLFGKYSWIGYCDVNDSDKSRLPKIKKGIFDPSTNMSRIGLTEEEKEHLNLMYARDYSLSKDINFFFRALRKS
;
A
#
# COMPACT_ATOMS: atom_id res chain seq x y z
N MET A 1 10.88 30.81 -3.98
CA MET A 1 10.58 32.24 -3.74
C MET A 1 11.88 33.02 -3.83
N LEU A 2 11.87 34.21 -4.45
CA LEU A 2 12.97 35.17 -4.44
C LEU A 2 12.55 36.36 -3.57
N MET A 3 13.38 36.77 -2.59
CA MET A 3 13.04 37.81 -1.61
C MET A 3 14.19 38.77 -1.43
N ARG A 4 13.88 40.05 -1.18
CA ARG A 4 14.88 41.04 -0.81
C ARG A 4 15.31 40.80 0.65
N ARG A 5 16.59 40.91 0.95
CA ARG A 5 17.12 40.70 2.29
C ARG A 5 16.52 41.69 3.31
N GLU A 6 16.41 42.95 2.92
CA GLU A 6 15.77 43.98 3.73
C GLU A 6 14.35 43.63 4.18
N THR A 7 13.59 42.93 3.32
CA THR A 7 12.24 42.49 3.64
C THR A 7 12.27 41.40 4.71
N LEU A 8 13.21 40.46 4.60
CA LEU A 8 13.39 39.41 5.60
C LEU A 8 13.91 39.94 6.94
N ASP A 9 14.83 40.90 6.90
CA ASP A 9 15.38 41.56 8.13
C ASP A 9 14.26 42.31 8.88
N LYS A 10 13.24 42.84 8.16
CA LYS A 10 12.07 43.52 8.73
C LYS A 10 10.94 42.59 9.15
N CYS A 11 10.62 41.55 8.35
CA CYS A 11 9.49 40.65 8.56
C CYS A 11 9.86 39.39 9.34
N GLY A 12 11.16 39.09 9.48
CA GLY A 12 11.68 37.83 9.99
C GLY A 12 11.66 36.70 8.97
N LEU A 13 12.23 35.58 9.34
CA LEU A 13 12.29 34.34 8.52
C LEU A 13 11.02 33.52 8.60
N LEU A 14 11.04 32.31 8.08
CA LEU A 14 9.96 31.35 8.23
C LEU A 14 9.71 31.05 9.72
N ASP A 15 8.45 30.95 10.11
CA ASP A 15 8.07 30.69 11.50
C ASP A 15 8.06 29.17 11.76
N GLU A 16 8.95 28.71 12.62
CA GLU A 16 9.14 27.29 12.97
C GLU A 16 7.93 26.65 13.69
N THR A 17 6.97 27.45 14.14
CA THR A 17 5.70 26.90 14.68
C THR A 17 4.87 26.17 13.64
N PHE A 18 5.12 26.44 12.34
CA PHE A 18 4.53 25.72 11.23
C PHE A 18 5.41 24.53 10.85
N PHE A 19 4.92 23.32 11.11
CA PHE A 19 5.72 22.09 10.90
C PHE A 19 5.95 21.76 9.41
N MET A 20 4.96 21.96 8.53
CA MET A 20 5.06 21.54 7.12
C MET A 20 4.21 22.37 6.14
N TYR A 21 3.27 23.13 6.60
CA TYR A 21 2.33 23.91 5.77
C TYR A 21 2.02 25.24 6.43
N GLY A 22 1.84 26.27 5.60
CA GLY A 22 1.42 27.59 6.03
C GLY A 22 2.56 28.54 6.40
N GLU A 23 3.80 28.07 6.47
CA GLU A 23 4.99 28.88 6.70
C GLU A 23 5.22 29.89 5.58
N ASP A 24 4.97 29.48 4.34
CA ASP A 24 5.07 30.31 3.14
C ASP A 24 3.94 31.34 3.06
N ILE A 25 2.73 30.93 3.45
CA ILE A 25 1.57 31.82 3.51
C ILE A 25 1.77 32.85 4.63
N ASP A 26 2.23 32.43 5.81
CA ASP A 26 2.52 33.28 6.94
C ASP A 26 3.56 34.36 6.59
N LEU A 27 4.67 33.95 5.99
CA LEU A 27 5.71 34.88 5.56
C LEU A 27 5.19 35.84 4.49
N SER A 28 4.47 35.35 3.49
CA SER A 28 3.85 36.18 2.45
C SER A 28 2.88 37.20 3.01
N TYR A 29 2.12 36.83 4.04
CA TYR A 29 1.18 37.74 4.71
C TYR A 29 1.91 38.79 5.56
N ARG A 30 2.96 38.43 6.30
CA ARG A 30 3.81 39.39 7.05
C ARG A 30 4.49 40.38 6.15
N ILE A 31 4.92 39.97 4.96
CA ILE A 31 5.51 40.83 3.94
C ILE A 31 4.49 41.92 3.51
N ILE A 32 3.22 41.55 3.28
CA ILE A 32 2.15 42.49 2.94
C ILE A 32 1.89 43.45 4.09
N LEU A 33 1.79 42.96 5.34
CA LEU A 33 1.57 43.78 6.53
C LEU A 33 2.71 44.77 6.77
N ALA A 34 3.93 44.44 6.36
CA ALA A 34 5.09 45.32 6.45
C ALA A 34 5.14 46.39 5.34
N GLY A 35 4.13 46.44 4.47
CA GLY A 35 4.02 47.44 3.38
C GLY A 35 4.69 47.05 2.08
N TYR A 36 5.21 45.81 1.98
CA TYR A 36 5.78 45.29 0.74
C TYR A 36 4.73 44.59 -0.12
N LYS A 37 5.09 44.24 -1.35
CA LYS A 37 4.19 43.57 -2.31
C LYS A 37 4.73 42.20 -2.71
N ASN A 38 3.87 41.23 -2.87
CA ASN A 38 4.17 39.94 -3.46
C ASN A 38 3.85 40.00 -4.97
N TYR A 39 4.78 39.53 -5.80
CA TYR A 39 4.65 39.50 -7.23
C TYR A 39 4.68 38.06 -7.73
N TYR A 40 3.77 37.73 -8.63
CA TYR A 40 3.83 36.51 -9.42
C TYR A 40 4.72 36.70 -10.63
N PHE A 41 5.73 35.84 -10.81
CA PHE A 41 6.65 35.90 -11.94
C PHE A 41 6.42 34.67 -12.87
N PRO A 42 5.68 34.83 -13.97
CA PRO A 42 5.24 33.71 -14.82
C PRO A 42 6.30 33.21 -15.81
N LYS A 43 7.46 33.88 -15.92
CA LYS A 43 8.51 33.55 -16.90
C LYS A 43 9.40 32.37 -16.47
N THR A 44 9.27 31.90 -15.24
CA THR A 44 10.05 30.76 -14.71
C THR A 44 9.15 29.56 -14.55
N ARG A 45 9.59 28.42 -15.07
CA ARG A 45 8.88 27.14 -14.95
C ARG A 45 9.66 26.22 -14.04
N ILE A 46 8.96 25.46 -13.21
CA ILE A 46 9.52 24.42 -12.33
C ILE A 46 8.70 23.16 -12.45
N ILE A 47 9.37 22.02 -12.33
CA ILE A 47 8.69 20.72 -12.18
C ILE A 47 8.40 20.50 -10.70
N HIS A 48 7.13 20.38 -10.35
CA HIS A 48 6.70 20.07 -8.99
C HIS A 48 6.00 18.71 -8.93
N TYR A 49 6.69 17.73 -8.35
CA TYR A 49 6.16 16.37 -8.20
C TYR A 49 5.11 16.32 -7.09
N LYS A 50 3.85 16.40 -7.51
CA LYS A 50 2.71 16.45 -6.58
C LYS A 50 2.58 15.16 -5.80
N GLY A 51 2.80 15.22 -4.48
CA GLY A 51 2.54 14.09 -3.57
C GLY A 51 3.77 13.32 -3.11
N GLU A 52 4.98 13.67 -3.58
CA GLU A 52 6.23 13.06 -3.12
C GLU A 52 6.51 13.36 -1.64
N SER A 53 6.28 14.59 -1.20
CA SER A 53 6.48 15.01 0.18
C SER A 53 5.37 14.56 1.14
N THR A 54 4.16 14.22 0.63
CA THR A 54 3.02 13.89 1.48
C THR A 54 2.02 12.96 0.82
N LYS A 55 1.74 11.81 1.43
CA LYS A 55 0.60 10.98 1.05
C LYS A 55 -0.69 11.68 1.52
N LYS A 56 -1.34 12.43 0.62
CA LYS A 56 -2.55 13.23 0.87
C LYS A 56 -3.73 12.49 1.53
N THR A 57 -3.65 11.18 1.63
CA THR A 57 -4.71 10.32 2.21
C THR A 57 -4.45 9.93 3.67
N SER A 58 -3.37 10.40 4.31
CA SER A 58 -3.14 10.10 5.71
C SER A 58 -3.91 11.07 6.60
N VAL A 59 -4.51 10.57 7.68
CA VAL A 59 -5.16 11.38 8.71
C VAL A 59 -4.19 12.46 9.24
N ASN A 60 -2.91 12.12 9.35
CA ASN A 60 -1.87 13.04 9.76
C ASN A 60 -1.73 14.25 8.82
N TYR A 61 -1.85 14.05 7.50
CA TYR A 61 -1.82 15.17 6.54
C TYR A 61 -2.95 16.17 6.83
N VAL A 62 -4.17 15.67 6.99
CA VAL A 62 -5.35 16.49 7.27
C VAL A 62 -5.16 17.26 8.57
N LEU A 63 -4.71 16.59 9.63
CA LEU A 63 -4.48 17.21 10.94
C LEU A 63 -3.37 18.27 10.89
N VAL A 64 -2.23 18.00 10.25
CA VAL A 64 -1.11 18.94 10.14
C VAL A 64 -1.50 20.18 9.33
N PHE A 65 -2.18 19.99 8.19
CA PHE A 65 -2.64 21.09 7.35
C PHE A 65 -3.61 22.01 8.08
N TYR A 66 -4.60 21.44 8.77
CA TYR A 66 -5.58 22.26 9.50
C TYR A 66 -5.00 22.89 10.76
N LYS A 67 -4.07 22.23 11.43
CA LYS A 67 -3.33 22.83 12.55
C LYS A 67 -2.52 24.06 12.11
N ALA A 68 -1.91 24.00 10.93
CA ALA A 68 -1.26 25.15 10.33
C ALA A 68 -2.23 26.31 10.07
N MET A 69 -3.45 26.02 9.56
CA MET A 69 -4.49 27.04 9.40
C MET A 69 -4.92 27.65 10.74
N GLU A 70 -5.07 26.84 11.80
CA GLU A 70 -5.41 27.32 13.14
C GLU A 70 -4.32 28.26 13.67
N ILE A 71 -3.03 27.87 13.53
CA ILE A 71 -1.89 28.69 13.94
C ILE A 71 -1.93 30.03 13.19
N PHE A 72 -2.14 30.02 11.88
CA PHE A 72 -2.21 31.22 11.06
C PHE A 72 -3.33 32.17 11.51
N VAL A 73 -4.55 31.65 11.68
CA VAL A 73 -5.71 32.45 12.14
C VAL A 73 -5.47 33.01 13.54
N ARG A 74 -4.97 32.22 14.47
CA ARG A 74 -4.67 32.66 15.82
C ARG A 74 -3.59 33.74 15.86
N LYS A 75 -2.58 33.66 14.97
CA LYS A 75 -1.47 34.62 14.90
C LYS A 75 -1.92 35.96 14.33
N HIS A 76 -2.70 35.96 13.27
CA HIS A 76 -2.98 37.16 12.48
C HIS A 76 -4.39 37.76 12.70
N PHE A 77 -5.32 37.00 13.21
CA PHE A 77 -6.72 37.44 13.37
C PHE A 77 -7.22 37.35 14.83
N ALA A 78 -6.33 37.46 15.82
CA ALA A 78 -6.64 37.35 17.26
C ALA A 78 -7.36 38.58 17.85
N THR A 79 -8.30 39.19 17.12
CA THR A 79 -9.17 40.27 17.63
C THR A 79 -10.36 39.72 18.40
N LYS A 80 -11.18 40.63 19.04
CA LYS A 80 -12.40 40.27 19.82
C LYS A 80 -13.39 39.45 18.97
N GLY A 81 -13.31 38.14 19.01
CA GLY A 81 -14.07 37.18 18.16
C GLY A 81 -13.25 35.94 17.76
N ALA A 82 -11.95 36.01 17.93
CA ALA A 82 -11.03 34.92 17.53
C ALA A 82 -11.36 33.57 18.20
N LYS A 83 -11.87 33.57 19.42
CA LYS A 83 -12.32 32.34 20.13
C LYS A 83 -13.45 31.64 19.39
N THR A 84 -14.41 32.41 18.87
CA THR A 84 -15.56 31.87 18.13
C THR A 84 -15.15 31.36 16.77
N TYR A 85 -14.31 32.11 16.04
CA TYR A 85 -13.72 31.65 14.77
C TYR A 85 -12.83 30.42 14.94
N SER A 86 -11.98 30.40 15.97
CA SER A 86 -11.16 29.22 16.29
C SER A 86 -12.01 27.98 16.60
N ALA A 87 -13.11 28.14 17.33
CA ALA A 87 -14.06 27.07 17.62
C ALA A 87 -14.69 26.51 16.33
N PHE A 88 -15.19 27.38 15.43
CA PHE A 88 -15.74 26.94 14.13
C PHE A 88 -14.68 26.24 13.26
N ILE A 89 -13.47 26.76 13.22
CA ILE A 89 -12.36 26.12 12.48
C ILE A 89 -12.07 24.75 13.07
N ASN A 90 -11.97 24.62 14.38
CA ASN A 90 -11.74 23.34 15.04
C ASN A 90 -12.87 22.33 14.76
N ILE A 91 -14.13 22.76 14.83
CA ILE A 91 -15.28 21.91 14.47
C ILE A 91 -15.15 21.46 13.00
N ALA A 92 -14.84 22.36 12.08
CA ALA A 92 -14.66 22.03 10.66
C ALA A 92 -13.49 21.05 10.44
N ILE A 93 -12.39 21.20 11.20
CA ILE A 93 -11.23 20.28 11.18
C ILE A 93 -11.66 18.87 11.61
N TYR A 94 -12.30 18.75 12.79
CA TYR A 94 -12.72 17.46 13.30
C TYR A 94 -13.79 16.82 12.43
N LEU A 95 -14.74 17.59 11.91
CA LEU A 95 -15.75 17.10 10.98
C LEU A 95 -15.10 16.56 9.69
N LYS A 96 -14.15 17.31 9.10
CA LYS A 96 -13.47 16.90 7.88
C LYS A 96 -12.54 15.70 8.12
N ALA A 97 -11.86 15.65 9.25
CA ALA A 97 -11.09 14.48 9.66
C ALA A 97 -11.98 13.25 9.85
N PHE A 98 -13.12 13.41 10.49
CA PHE A 98 -14.12 12.35 10.66
C PHE A 98 -14.69 11.86 9.31
N LEU A 99 -15.08 12.79 8.43
CA LEU A 99 -15.55 12.44 7.09
C LEU A 99 -14.47 11.75 6.24
N ALA A 100 -13.21 12.17 6.37
CA ALA A 100 -12.07 11.50 5.71
C ALA A 100 -11.86 10.08 6.23
N LEU A 101 -11.97 9.86 7.55
CA LEU A 101 -11.92 8.54 8.17
C LEU A 101 -13.09 7.66 7.71
N LEU A 102 -14.31 8.20 7.72
CA LEU A 102 -15.49 7.51 7.21
C LEU A 102 -15.32 7.13 5.73
N SER A 103 -14.91 8.08 4.89
CA SER A 103 -14.66 7.82 3.47
C SER A 103 -13.60 6.73 3.26
N GLN A 104 -12.52 6.75 4.05
CA GLN A 104 -11.49 5.72 4.00
C GLN A 104 -12.01 4.36 4.47
N PHE A 105 -12.80 4.34 5.54
CA PHE A 105 -13.45 3.13 6.05
C PHE A 105 -14.40 2.56 5.00
N PHE A 106 -15.35 3.36 4.50
CA PHE A 106 -16.28 2.92 3.47
C PHE A 106 -15.57 2.47 2.20
N SER A 107 -14.53 3.18 1.75
CA SER A 107 -13.78 2.77 0.54
C SER A 107 -13.08 1.41 0.68
N LYS A 108 -12.82 0.95 1.90
CA LYS A 108 -12.26 -0.38 2.18
C LYS A 108 -13.32 -1.41 2.51
N ALA A 109 -14.43 -1.00 3.15
CA ALA A 109 -15.47 -1.87 3.65
C ALA A 109 -16.55 -2.21 2.61
N VAL A 110 -16.77 -1.33 1.61
CA VAL A 110 -17.86 -1.50 0.62
C VAL A 110 -17.80 -2.85 -0.10
N GLN A 111 -16.63 -3.25 -0.61
CA GLN A 111 -16.52 -4.51 -1.33
C GLN A 111 -16.75 -5.72 -0.43
N PRO A 112 -16.12 -5.85 0.76
CA PRO A 112 -16.44 -6.91 1.70
C PRO A 112 -17.91 -6.92 2.13
N LEU A 113 -18.56 -5.76 2.30
CA LEU A 113 -19.98 -5.67 2.66
C LEU A 113 -20.89 -6.19 1.53
N ILE A 114 -20.60 -5.80 0.28
CA ILE A 114 -21.33 -6.32 -0.88
C ILE A 114 -21.23 -7.84 -0.95
N ASP A 115 -20.00 -8.37 -0.87
CA ASP A 115 -19.74 -9.81 -0.88
C ASP A 115 -20.44 -10.51 0.32
N THR A 116 -20.51 -9.86 1.48
CA THR A 116 -21.23 -10.40 2.64
C THR A 116 -22.74 -10.47 2.41
N VAL A 117 -23.35 -9.39 1.92
CA VAL A 117 -24.81 -9.32 1.71
C VAL A 117 -25.24 -10.26 0.60
N LEU A 118 -24.57 -10.22 -0.55
CA LEU A 118 -24.89 -11.08 -1.70
C LEU A 118 -24.54 -12.55 -1.41
N GLY A 119 -23.41 -12.80 -0.77
CA GLY A 119 -23.00 -14.13 -0.37
C GLY A 119 -24.02 -14.75 0.58
N TYR A 120 -24.39 -14.04 1.66
CA TYR A 120 -25.35 -14.55 2.63
C TYR A 120 -26.76 -14.76 2.04
N SER A 121 -27.27 -13.79 1.26
CA SER A 121 -28.60 -13.90 0.67
C SER A 121 -28.72 -15.11 -0.26
N GLY A 122 -27.70 -15.35 -1.09
CA GLY A 122 -27.71 -16.53 -1.96
C GLY A 122 -27.53 -17.84 -1.21
N LEU A 123 -26.65 -17.87 -0.18
CA LEU A 123 -26.54 -19.05 0.68
C LEU A 123 -27.84 -19.38 1.40
N ALA A 124 -28.56 -18.38 1.89
CA ALA A 124 -29.85 -18.56 2.53
C ALA A 124 -30.89 -19.08 1.53
N ALA A 125 -30.93 -18.53 0.32
CA ALA A 125 -31.79 -19.01 -0.76
C ALA A 125 -31.49 -20.47 -1.16
N ILE A 126 -30.21 -20.81 -1.34
CA ILE A 126 -29.76 -22.18 -1.62
C ILE A 126 -30.16 -23.12 -0.48
N GLY A 127 -29.92 -22.72 0.77
CA GLY A 127 -30.29 -23.50 1.94
C GLY A 127 -31.79 -23.76 2.02
N TYR A 128 -32.60 -22.73 1.75
CA TYR A 128 -34.05 -22.87 1.72
C TYR A 128 -34.52 -23.80 0.59
N LEU A 129 -34.09 -23.56 -0.65
CA LEU A 129 -34.50 -24.34 -1.83
C LEU A 129 -34.02 -25.81 -1.73
N TRP A 130 -32.75 -26.01 -1.36
CA TRP A 130 -32.19 -27.35 -1.21
C TRP A 130 -32.86 -28.13 -0.09
N GLY A 131 -33.11 -27.48 1.05
CA GLY A 131 -33.84 -28.10 2.15
C GLY A 131 -35.24 -28.52 1.76
N ASN A 132 -36.00 -27.59 1.17
CA ASN A 132 -37.38 -27.84 0.78
C ASN A 132 -37.49 -28.93 -0.31
N MET A 133 -36.69 -28.83 -1.39
CA MET A 133 -36.86 -29.71 -2.57
C MET A 133 -36.17 -31.07 -2.43
N MET A 134 -35.02 -31.15 -1.74
CA MET A 134 -34.17 -32.34 -1.76
C MET A 134 -34.08 -33.08 -0.42
N VAL A 135 -34.44 -32.43 0.68
CA VAL A 135 -34.28 -33.03 2.04
C VAL A 135 -35.62 -33.30 2.68
N TYR A 136 -36.60 -32.42 2.48
CA TYR A 136 -37.91 -32.49 3.15
C TYR A 136 -39.07 -32.68 2.20
N ASP A 137 -38.83 -32.93 0.90
CA ASP A 137 -39.86 -33.21 -0.15
C ASP A 137 -41.06 -32.25 -0.12
N GLY A 138 -40.76 -30.93 0.10
CA GLY A 138 -41.81 -29.92 0.20
C GLY A 138 -42.44 -29.74 1.59
N ALA A 139 -42.16 -30.63 2.54
CA ALA A 139 -42.82 -30.67 3.85
C ALA A 139 -42.09 -29.87 4.95
N GLY A 140 -40.96 -29.21 4.63
CA GLY A 140 -40.20 -28.47 5.66
C GLY A 140 -38.98 -27.72 5.15
N THR A 141 -38.25 -27.14 6.08
CA THR A 141 -37.02 -26.43 5.84
C THR A 141 -35.97 -26.76 6.91
N TYR A 142 -34.72 -26.50 6.65
CA TYR A 142 -33.67 -26.62 7.67
C TYR A 142 -33.98 -25.77 8.92
N PRO A 143 -33.50 -26.21 10.10
CA PRO A 143 -33.67 -25.47 11.34
C PRO A 143 -32.99 -24.11 11.28
N LEU A 144 -33.48 -23.15 12.07
CA LEU A 144 -32.96 -21.79 12.15
C LEU A 144 -31.45 -21.75 12.46
N THR A 145 -30.93 -22.76 13.17
CA THR A 145 -29.51 -22.90 13.50
C THR A 145 -28.61 -22.92 12.25
N LEU A 146 -29.07 -23.52 11.14
CA LEU A 146 -28.34 -23.49 9.87
C LEU A 146 -28.16 -22.03 9.40
N PHE A 147 -29.27 -21.28 9.32
CA PHE A 147 -29.28 -19.95 8.77
C PHE A 147 -28.60 -18.94 9.70
N ALA A 148 -28.84 -19.00 11.01
CA ALA A 148 -28.36 -18.02 11.97
C ALA A 148 -26.88 -18.23 12.40
N ILE A 149 -26.37 -19.47 12.32
CA ILE A 149 -25.06 -19.80 12.84
C ILE A 149 -24.15 -20.41 11.75
N ILE A 150 -24.56 -21.49 11.13
CA ILE A 150 -23.67 -22.27 10.25
C ILE A 150 -23.35 -21.53 8.95
N LEU A 151 -24.35 -21.01 8.24
CA LEU A 151 -24.11 -20.27 7.00
C LEU A 151 -23.29 -18.99 7.21
N PRO A 152 -23.54 -18.17 8.27
CA PRO A 152 -22.65 -17.04 8.59
C PRO A 152 -21.20 -17.46 8.88
N ILE A 153 -20.98 -18.59 9.57
CA ILE A 153 -19.62 -19.12 9.82
C ILE A 153 -18.96 -19.54 8.50
N TYR A 154 -19.65 -20.25 7.62
CA TYR A 154 -19.11 -20.61 6.31
C TYR A 154 -18.75 -19.38 5.49
N LEU A 155 -19.64 -18.40 5.43
CA LEU A 155 -19.38 -17.14 4.74
C LEU A 155 -18.18 -16.40 5.34
N LEU A 156 -18.09 -16.32 6.67
CA LEU A 156 -16.95 -15.71 7.35
C LEU A 156 -15.62 -16.38 6.96
N ILE A 157 -15.59 -17.71 6.91
CA ILE A 157 -14.39 -18.45 6.49
C ILE A 157 -14.03 -18.08 5.05
N TRP A 158 -14.97 -18.04 4.11
CA TRP A 158 -14.71 -17.65 2.71
C TRP A 158 -14.21 -16.21 2.61
N LEU A 159 -14.80 -15.27 3.34
CA LEU A 159 -14.36 -13.88 3.34
C LEU A 159 -12.93 -13.73 3.90
N VAL A 160 -12.63 -14.42 5.00
CA VAL A 160 -11.30 -14.41 5.64
C VAL A 160 -10.25 -15.03 4.73
N THR A 161 -10.53 -16.20 4.15
CA THR A 161 -9.58 -16.85 3.22
C THR A 161 -9.38 -16.04 1.95
N SER A 162 -10.42 -15.40 1.41
CA SER A 162 -10.30 -14.46 0.29
C SER A 162 -9.49 -13.23 0.65
N TYR A 163 -9.63 -12.69 1.88
CA TYR A 163 -8.78 -11.60 2.36
C TYR A 163 -7.31 -12.00 2.40
N PHE A 164 -6.97 -13.16 2.99
CA PHE A 164 -5.58 -13.62 3.06
C PHE A 164 -5.01 -13.98 1.69
N SER A 165 -5.82 -14.41 0.74
CA SER A 165 -5.43 -14.64 -0.66
C SER A 165 -5.23 -13.36 -1.46
N GLY A 166 -5.68 -12.20 -0.96
CA GLY A 166 -5.54 -10.91 -1.64
C GLY A 166 -6.74 -10.49 -2.47
N GLY A 167 -7.89 -11.14 -2.29
CA GLY A 167 -9.13 -10.82 -3.01
C GLY A 167 -9.69 -9.42 -2.72
N TYR A 168 -9.21 -8.77 -1.64
CA TYR A 168 -9.59 -7.41 -1.26
C TYR A 168 -8.47 -6.39 -1.44
N ASP A 169 -7.36 -6.76 -2.10
CA ASP A 169 -6.34 -5.79 -2.50
C ASP A 169 -6.80 -4.97 -3.69
N LYS A 170 -6.54 -3.67 -3.62
CA LYS A 170 -6.78 -2.78 -4.74
C LYS A 170 -5.56 -2.78 -5.69
N PRO A 171 -5.75 -2.90 -7.00
CA PRO A 171 -7.03 -3.11 -7.69
C PRO A 171 -7.61 -4.51 -7.44
N TYR A 172 -8.94 -4.58 -7.29
CA TYR A 172 -9.64 -5.85 -7.04
C TYR A 172 -9.53 -6.79 -8.25
N LYS A 173 -9.07 -8.03 -8.00
CA LYS A 173 -8.86 -9.06 -9.02
C LYS A 173 -9.73 -10.27 -8.71
N ILE A 174 -10.23 -10.95 -9.77
CA ILE A 174 -11.07 -12.14 -9.63
C ILE A 174 -10.26 -13.31 -9.07
N ALA A 175 -9.12 -13.64 -9.68
CA ALA A 175 -8.36 -14.85 -9.35
C ALA A 175 -7.97 -14.98 -7.85
N PRO A 176 -7.45 -13.95 -7.15
CA PRO A 176 -7.17 -14.07 -5.73
C PRO A 176 -8.43 -14.26 -4.86
N ALA A 177 -9.56 -13.63 -5.24
CA ALA A 177 -10.81 -13.77 -4.50
C ALA A 177 -11.37 -15.19 -4.60
N VAL A 178 -11.48 -15.70 -5.81
CA VAL A 178 -11.94 -17.07 -6.09
C VAL A 178 -10.99 -18.11 -5.50
N GLY A 179 -9.67 -17.91 -5.63
CA GLY A 179 -8.68 -18.77 -5.00
C GLY A 179 -8.86 -18.87 -3.48
N GLY A 180 -9.21 -17.75 -2.82
CA GLY A 180 -9.55 -17.72 -1.40
C GLY A 180 -10.81 -18.54 -1.07
N VAL A 181 -11.84 -18.49 -1.92
CA VAL A 181 -13.05 -19.29 -1.76
C VAL A 181 -12.75 -20.79 -1.83
N PHE A 182 -11.90 -21.23 -2.77
CA PHE A 182 -11.47 -22.64 -2.83
C PHE A 182 -10.73 -23.08 -1.57
N VAL A 183 -9.78 -22.28 -1.09
CA VAL A 183 -9.06 -22.56 0.17
C VAL A 183 -10.03 -22.62 1.35
N GLY A 184 -10.98 -21.69 1.42
CA GLY A 184 -12.01 -21.67 2.45
C GLY A 184 -12.92 -22.88 2.41
N SER A 185 -13.31 -23.33 1.22
CA SER A 185 -14.14 -24.52 1.04
C SER A 185 -13.42 -25.78 1.50
N PHE A 186 -12.13 -25.92 1.18
CA PHE A 186 -11.32 -27.01 1.71
C PHE A 186 -11.27 -26.98 3.25
N LEU A 187 -11.05 -25.82 3.83
CA LEU A 187 -11.04 -25.66 5.29
C LEU A 187 -12.40 -26.01 5.92
N ILE A 188 -13.51 -25.56 5.31
CA ILE A 188 -14.86 -25.87 5.77
C ILE A 188 -15.10 -27.38 5.73
N LEU A 189 -14.70 -28.08 4.64
CA LEU A 189 -14.86 -29.52 4.51
C LEU A 189 -14.07 -30.30 5.56
N VAL A 190 -12.84 -29.85 5.88
CA VAL A 190 -12.04 -30.44 6.97
C VAL A 190 -12.73 -30.23 8.32
N LEU A 191 -13.18 -29.02 8.61
CA LEU A 191 -13.92 -28.73 9.84
C LEU A 191 -15.22 -29.51 9.93
N TYR A 192 -15.97 -29.60 8.81
CA TYR A 192 -17.20 -30.36 8.72
C TYR A 192 -16.99 -31.85 9.08
N ALA A 193 -15.87 -32.45 8.68
CA ALA A 193 -15.54 -33.81 9.02
C ALA A 193 -15.33 -34.04 10.53
N LEU A 194 -14.91 -33.01 11.25
CA LEU A 194 -14.65 -33.03 12.69
C LEU A 194 -15.86 -32.65 13.56
N LEU A 195 -16.93 -32.09 12.95
CA LEU A 195 -18.12 -31.67 13.68
C LEU A 195 -18.94 -32.88 14.16
N PRO A 196 -19.67 -32.76 15.28
CA PRO A 196 -20.65 -33.74 15.69
C PRO A 196 -21.80 -33.80 14.69
N GLU A 197 -22.50 -34.98 14.63
CA GLU A 197 -23.53 -35.27 13.63
C GLU A 197 -24.65 -34.22 13.63
N GLN A 198 -25.02 -33.70 14.79
CA GLN A 198 -26.09 -32.69 14.92
C GLN A 198 -25.80 -31.37 14.21
N LEU A 199 -24.52 -31.07 13.92
CA LEU A 199 -24.08 -29.87 13.22
C LEU A 199 -23.68 -30.13 11.76
N ARG A 200 -23.76 -31.37 11.29
CA ARG A 200 -23.49 -31.77 9.91
C ARG A 200 -24.78 -31.74 9.08
N PHE A 201 -25.12 -30.59 8.52
CA PHE A 201 -26.34 -30.48 7.73
C PHE A 201 -26.21 -31.16 6.36
N SER A 202 -25.53 -30.53 5.40
CA SER A 202 -25.37 -31.08 4.07
C SER A 202 -24.05 -30.65 3.43
N ARG A 203 -23.33 -31.63 2.85
CA ARG A 203 -22.12 -31.35 2.05
C ARG A 203 -22.46 -30.59 0.77
N ALA A 204 -23.65 -30.83 0.20
CA ALA A 204 -24.11 -30.10 -0.97
C ALA A 204 -24.18 -28.58 -0.74
N LEU A 205 -24.59 -28.13 0.46
CA LEU A 205 -24.62 -26.71 0.80
C LEU A 205 -23.23 -26.08 0.78
N ILE A 206 -22.19 -26.83 1.12
CA ILE A 206 -20.79 -26.31 1.07
C ILE A 206 -20.37 -26.15 -0.39
N LEU A 207 -20.65 -27.16 -1.25
CA LEU A 207 -20.27 -27.11 -2.66
C LEU A 207 -21.08 -26.08 -3.45
N LEU A 208 -22.39 -26.04 -3.27
CA LEU A 208 -23.27 -25.07 -3.91
C LEU A 208 -22.95 -23.65 -3.41
N GLY A 209 -22.68 -23.52 -2.12
CA GLY A 209 -22.23 -22.26 -1.52
C GLY A 209 -20.88 -21.77 -2.08
N MET A 210 -19.93 -22.68 -2.26
CA MET A 210 -18.64 -22.37 -2.92
C MET A 210 -18.87 -21.82 -4.33
N ILE A 211 -19.70 -22.50 -5.12
CA ILE A 211 -20.02 -22.05 -6.50
C ILE A 211 -20.69 -20.69 -6.48
N TRP A 212 -21.66 -20.48 -5.60
CA TRP A 212 -22.37 -19.22 -5.47
C TRP A 212 -21.42 -18.07 -5.07
N VAL A 213 -20.65 -18.23 -3.99
CA VAL A 213 -19.74 -17.18 -3.50
C VAL A 213 -18.63 -16.88 -4.52
N ALA A 214 -18.11 -17.90 -5.21
CA ALA A 214 -17.15 -17.70 -6.29
C ALA A 214 -17.77 -16.95 -7.49
N ALA A 215 -18.98 -17.28 -7.86
CA ALA A 215 -19.71 -16.64 -8.96
C ALA A 215 -20.05 -15.17 -8.63
N GLU A 216 -20.59 -14.89 -7.43
CA GLU A 216 -20.94 -13.52 -7.03
C GLU A 216 -19.70 -12.64 -6.88
N MET A 217 -18.62 -13.15 -6.27
CA MET A 217 -17.35 -12.41 -6.17
C MET A 217 -16.76 -12.12 -7.54
N SER A 218 -16.91 -13.03 -8.49
CA SER A 218 -16.47 -12.84 -9.88
C SER A 218 -17.32 -11.78 -10.58
N LEU A 219 -18.65 -11.88 -10.43
CA LEU A 219 -19.62 -10.98 -11.05
C LEU A 219 -19.45 -9.53 -10.53
N THR A 220 -19.33 -9.35 -9.22
CA THR A 220 -19.19 -8.02 -8.62
C THR A 220 -17.90 -7.33 -9.09
N ARG A 221 -16.81 -8.07 -9.22
CA ARG A 221 -15.54 -7.53 -9.73
C ARG A 221 -15.59 -7.24 -11.23
N TRP A 222 -16.22 -8.12 -12.00
CA TRP A 222 -16.44 -7.92 -13.43
C TRP A 222 -17.35 -6.72 -13.72
N LEU A 223 -18.45 -6.56 -12.98
CA LEU A 223 -19.32 -5.37 -13.07
C LEU A 223 -18.56 -4.09 -12.70
N GLY A 224 -17.76 -4.13 -11.65
CA GLY A 224 -16.90 -3.00 -11.27
C GLY A 224 -15.93 -2.61 -12.39
N TYR A 225 -15.39 -3.57 -13.12
CA TYR A 225 -14.55 -3.34 -14.30
C TYR A 225 -15.36 -2.75 -15.46
N LEU A 226 -16.54 -3.30 -15.81
CA LEU A 226 -17.41 -2.76 -16.85
C LEU A 226 -17.84 -1.31 -16.57
N LEU A 227 -18.12 -0.99 -15.31
CA LEU A 227 -18.45 0.38 -14.88
C LEU A 227 -17.21 1.30 -14.80
N LYS A 228 -16.06 0.87 -15.31
CA LYS A 228 -14.78 1.61 -15.33
C LYS A 228 -14.40 2.19 -13.96
N ARG A 229 -14.75 1.48 -12.87
CA ARG A 229 -14.37 1.90 -11.52
C ARG A 229 -12.85 1.78 -11.34
N PRO A 230 -12.14 2.81 -10.83
CA PRO A 230 -10.67 2.86 -10.81
C PRO A 230 -10.01 1.77 -9.94
N ASN A 231 -10.78 1.12 -9.09
CA ASN A 231 -10.29 0.08 -8.19
C ASN A 231 -10.47 -1.35 -8.72
N PHE A 232 -11.00 -1.53 -9.93
CA PHE A 232 -11.27 -2.84 -10.53
C PHE A 232 -10.43 -3.03 -11.77
N GLN A 233 -9.77 -4.16 -11.87
CA GLN A 233 -8.97 -4.54 -13.05
C GLN A 233 -9.30 -5.96 -13.45
N TYR A 234 -9.51 -6.17 -14.76
CA TYR A 234 -9.66 -7.47 -15.36
C TYR A 234 -8.37 -7.85 -16.11
N GLY A 235 -7.84 -9.04 -15.83
CA GLY A 235 -6.63 -9.54 -16.48
C GLY A 235 -5.31 -9.19 -15.78
N LYS A 236 -4.21 -9.49 -16.45
CA LYS A 236 -2.86 -9.10 -16.01
C LYS A 236 -2.74 -7.58 -16.09
N ASN A 237 -1.91 -6.98 -15.23
CA ASN A 237 -1.58 -5.54 -15.30
C ASN A 237 -1.33 -5.15 -16.74
N ALA A 238 -1.84 -3.98 -17.16
CA ALA A 238 -1.52 -3.43 -18.48
C ALA A 238 -0.01 -3.52 -18.66
N LYS A 239 0.41 -4.16 -19.76
CA LYS A 239 1.82 -4.32 -20.07
C LYS A 239 2.43 -2.93 -20.21
N LYS A 240 3.39 -2.60 -19.34
CA LYS A 240 4.07 -1.30 -19.38
C LYS A 240 5.18 -1.34 -20.41
N ARG A 241 5.17 -0.36 -21.30
CA ARG A 241 6.15 -0.19 -22.36
C ARG A 241 6.84 1.14 -22.15
N PHE A 242 8.13 1.07 -21.86
CA PHE A 242 8.95 2.20 -21.50
C PHE A 242 9.79 2.69 -22.66
N LEU A 243 10.04 3.99 -22.68
CA LEU A 243 11.05 4.62 -23.48
C LEU A 243 12.01 5.35 -22.55
N VAL A 244 13.28 4.96 -22.55
CA VAL A 244 14.32 5.57 -21.70
C VAL A 244 15.18 6.47 -22.58
N ILE A 245 15.33 7.73 -22.18
CA ILE A 245 16.07 8.74 -22.93
C ILE A 245 17.31 9.16 -22.14
N GLY A 246 18.50 8.87 -22.66
CA GLY A 246 19.77 9.17 -22.00
C GLY A 246 20.96 8.59 -22.75
N SER A 247 22.17 8.83 -22.23
CA SER A 247 23.39 8.20 -22.69
C SER A 247 23.38 6.68 -22.43
N GLU A 248 24.27 5.94 -23.05
CA GLU A 248 24.34 4.50 -22.93
C GLU A 248 24.53 4.06 -21.45
N ALA A 249 25.40 4.72 -20.71
CA ALA A 249 25.63 4.42 -19.30
C ALA A 249 24.38 4.65 -18.42
N GLU A 250 23.67 5.77 -18.62
CA GLU A 250 22.48 6.11 -17.86
C GLU A 250 21.27 5.24 -18.23
N THR A 251 21.10 4.93 -19.52
CA THR A 251 20.03 4.02 -19.95
C THR A 251 20.23 2.62 -19.41
N GLN A 252 21.47 2.11 -19.38
CA GLN A 252 21.79 0.83 -18.76
C GLN A 252 21.53 0.84 -17.26
N ARG A 253 21.87 1.92 -16.55
CA ARG A 253 21.55 2.10 -15.13
C ARG A 253 20.02 2.04 -14.90
N VAL A 254 19.25 2.74 -15.71
CA VAL A 254 17.79 2.77 -15.60
C VAL A 254 17.17 1.40 -15.94
N GLN A 255 17.69 0.68 -16.94
CA GLN A 255 17.25 -0.68 -17.23
C GLN A 255 17.47 -1.62 -16.06
N ASN A 256 18.65 -1.57 -15.43
CA ASN A 256 18.97 -2.38 -14.25
C ASN A 256 18.04 -2.03 -13.07
N LEU A 257 17.73 -0.73 -12.90
CA LEU A 257 16.75 -0.27 -11.92
C LEU A 257 15.35 -0.84 -12.20
N LEU A 258 14.87 -0.78 -13.44
CA LEU A 258 13.56 -1.31 -13.83
C LEU A 258 13.48 -2.84 -13.61
N GLN A 259 14.54 -3.58 -13.89
CA GLN A 259 14.58 -5.03 -13.64
C GLN A 259 14.54 -5.39 -12.16
N SER A 260 15.08 -4.52 -11.29
CA SER A 260 15.07 -4.71 -9.83
C SER A 260 13.73 -4.31 -9.19
N THR A 261 12.82 -3.67 -9.93
CA THR A 261 11.50 -3.29 -9.43
C THR A 261 10.49 -4.44 -9.53
N SER A 262 9.38 -4.32 -8.80
CA SER A 262 8.27 -5.28 -8.88
C SER A 262 7.51 -5.23 -10.22
N ILE A 263 7.75 -4.21 -11.03
CA ILE A 263 7.10 -4.00 -12.33
C ILE A 263 7.99 -4.58 -13.42
N LYS A 264 7.56 -5.69 -13.98
CA LYS A 264 8.23 -6.26 -15.15
C LYS A 264 7.81 -5.49 -16.40
N PRO A 265 8.74 -4.78 -17.06
CA PRO A 265 8.45 -4.11 -18.33
C PRO A 265 8.16 -5.17 -19.42
N ASP A 266 7.19 -4.88 -20.29
CA ASP A 266 6.92 -5.66 -21.50
C ASP A 266 7.90 -5.28 -22.61
N PHE A 267 8.32 -4.02 -22.62
CA PHE A 267 9.24 -3.45 -23.59
C PHE A 267 9.99 -2.26 -22.98
N VAL A 268 11.27 -2.14 -23.28
CA VAL A 268 12.12 -1.00 -22.93
C VAL A 268 12.89 -0.57 -24.17
N GLY A 269 12.48 0.52 -24.80
CA GLY A 269 13.20 1.16 -25.89
C GLY A 269 14.20 2.19 -25.36
N LEU A 270 15.33 2.36 -26.02
CA LEU A 270 16.37 3.31 -25.69
C LEU A 270 16.45 4.41 -26.74
N ILE A 271 16.59 5.66 -26.32
CA ILE A 271 16.73 6.84 -27.17
C ILE A 271 17.95 7.64 -26.73
N THR A 272 18.78 8.05 -27.70
CA THR A 272 19.88 8.98 -27.43
C THR A 272 19.34 10.42 -27.37
N PRO A 273 19.75 11.22 -26.37
CA PRO A 273 19.41 12.65 -26.34
C PRO A 273 20.24 13.50 -27.30
N PHE A 274 21.27 12.90 -27.91
CA PHE A 274 22.20 13.59 -28.80
C PHE A 274 21.75 13.44 -30.27
N ASP A 275 21.97 14.49 -31.05
CA ASP A 275 21.66 14.49 -32.49
C ASP A 275 22.81 13.92 -33.35
N ASP A 276 23.64 13.05 -32.79
CA ASP A 276 24.73 12.40 -33.49
C ASP A 276 24.21 11.55 -34.67
N LYS A 277 24.95 11.55 -35.78
CA LYS A 277 24.60 10.74 -36.94
C LYS A 277 24.75 9.23 -36.71
N ASP A 278 25.54 8.85 -35.72
CA ASP A 278 25.78 7.45 -35.35
C ASP A 278 24.97 7.10 -34.08
N VAL A 279 23.77 6.59 -34.28
CA VAL A 279 22.95 6.05 -33.20
C VAL A 279 23.53 4.67 -32.80
N PRO A 280 23.83 4.41 -31.51
CA PRO A 280 24.34 3.09 -31.10
C PRO A 280 23.37 1.97 -31.46
N GLU A 281 23.90 0.78 -31.81
CA GLU A 281 23.09 -0.37 -32.29
C GLU A 281 21.92 -0.76 -31.40
N ASN A 282 22.02 -0.50 -30.09
CA ASN A 282 20.99 -0.85 -29.12
C ASN A 282 19.91 0.24 -28.94
N PHE A 283 20.04 1.38 -29.64
CA PHE A 283 19.10 2.50 -29.55
C PHE A 283 18.12 2.49 -30.73
N LEU A 284 16.88 2.85 -30.47
CA LEU A 284 15.83 2.92 -31.46
C LEU A 284 15.91 4.17 -32.35
N GLY A 285 16.63 5.20 -31.89
CA GLY A 285 16.75 6.47 -32.57
C GLY A 285 17.16 7.61 -31.66
N ASN A 286 16.90 8.84 -32.11
CA ASN A 286 17.15 10.09 -31.41
C ASN A 286 15.86 10.82 -31.00
N LEU A 287 15.99 11.99 -30.34
CA LEU A 287 14.84 12.78 -29.83
C LEU A 287 13.81 13.17 -30.89
N HIS A 288 14.23 13.38 -32.15
CA HIS A 288 13.32 13.77 -33.20
C HIS A 288 12.38 12.65 -33.65
N GLN A 289 12.80 11.40 -33.46
CA GLN A 289 12.04 10.22 -33.86
C GLN A 289 11.10 9.70 -32.76
N VAL A 290 11.12 10.30 -31.56
CA VAL A 290 10.32 9.85 -30.43
C VAL A 290 8.82 9.81 -30.71
N PRO A 291 8.18 10.78 -31.38
CA PRO A 291 6.75 10.70 -31.70
C PRO A 291 6.38 9.44 -32.49
N ASP A 292 7.16 9.11 -33.52
CA ASP A 292 6.94 7.92 -34.36
C ASP A 292 7.16 6.63 -33.56
N ILE A 293 8.19 6.62 -32.73
CA ILE A 293 8.53 5.48 -31.86
C ILE A 293 7.41 5.24 -30.84
N ILE A 294 6.82 6.28 -30.27
CA ILE A 294 5.68 6.18 -29.35
C ILE A 294 4.52 5.43 -30.03
N ASP A 295 4.20 5.82 -31.26
CA ASP A 295 3.07 5.24 -32.00
C ASP A 295 3.34 3.83 -32.49
N ILE A 296 4.54 3.54 -32.98
CA ILE A 296 4.94 2.23 -33.50
C ILE A 296 5.00 1.21 -32.34
N TYR A 297 5.70 1.56 -31.27
CA TYR A 297 5.95 0.66 -30.15
C TYR A 297 4.89 0.75 -29.06
N LYS A 298 3.85 1.59 -29.21
CA LYS A 298 2.76 1.78 -28.22
C LYS A 298 3.32 2.08 -26.83
N ILE A 299 4.22 3.04 -26.74
CA ILE A 299 4.85 3.44 -25.48
C ILE A 299 3.81 4.05 -24.54
N ASN A 300 3.88 3.72 -23.27
CA ASN A 300 2.98 4.24 -22.23
C ASN A 300 3.70 5.21 -21.30
N GLU A 301 5.00 4.99 -21.07
CA GLU A 301 5.79 5.76 -20.12
C GLU A 301 7.14 6.14 -20.72
N ILE A 302 7.55 7.39 -20.50
CA ILE A 302 8.85 7.92 -20.91
C ILE A 302 9.66 8.27 -19.67
N ILE A 303 10.92 7.83 -19.65
CA ILE A 303 11.86 8.09 -18.56
C ILE A 303 13.01 8.92 -19.09
N PHE A 304 13.18 10.13 -18.56
CA PHE A 304 14.30 11.01 -18.88
C PHE A 304 15.44 10.81 -17.89
N CYS A 305 16.66 10.61 -18.37
CA CYS A 305 17.86 10.62 -17.55
C CYS A 305 18.31 12.07 -17.33
N SER A 306 18.19 12.61 -16.11
CA SER A 306 18.46 14.02 -15.82
C SER A 306 19.93 14.42 -15.89
N LYS A 307 20.84 13.44 -15.92
CA LYS A 307 22.27 13.68 -16.11
C LYS A 307 22.59 14.19 -17.51
N ASP A 308 21.89 13.66 -18.50
CA ASP A 308 22.20 13.87 -19.93
C ASP A 308 21.32 14.96 -20.57
N MET A 309 20.29 15.43 -19.84
CA MET A 309 19.32 16.39 -20.38
C MET A 309 19.08 17.54 -19.41
N SER A 310 19.08 18.77 -19.92
CA SER A 310 18.70 19.93 -19.11
C SER A 310 17.23 19.85 -18.70
N HIS A 311 16.90 20.38 -17.53
CA HIS A 311 15.51 20.42 -17.05
C HIS A 311 14.58 21.18 -18.00
N GLN A 312 15.11 22.23 -18.66
CA GLN A 312 14.33 22.99 -19.65
C GLN A 312 13.97 22.13 -20.85
N LEU A 313 14.93 21.38 -21.40
CA LEU A 313 14.69 20.48 -22.53
C LEU A 313 13.68 19.39 -22.18
N ILE A 314 13.77 18.83 -20.97
CA ILE A 314 12.80 17.83 -20.49
C ILE A 314 11.38 18.43 -20.47
N ILE A 315 11.23 19.65 -19.93
CA ILE A 315 9.92 20.33 -19.86
C ILE A 315 9.37 20.59 -21.27
N ASP A 316 10.21 21.10 -22.16
CA ASP A 316 9.79 21.41 -23.53
C ASP A 316 9.34 20.14 -24.26
N LYS A 317 10.04 19.02 -24.10
CA LYS A 317 9.65 17.74 -24.70
C LYS A 317 8.40 17.12 -24.05
N MET A 318 8.18 17.30 -22.74
CA MET A 318 6.93 16.89 -22.09
C MET A 318 5.71 17.71 -22.56
N GLU A 319 5.90 18.98 -22.95
CA GLU A 319 4.84 19.81 -23.53
C GLU A 319 4.58 19.48 -25.02
N GLU A 320 5.64 19.17 -25.77
CA GLU A 320 5.57 18.82 -27.19
C GLU A 320 4.88 17.49 -27.44
N TRP A 321 5.18 16.48 -26.60
CA TRP A 321 4.65 15.13 -26.74
C TRP A 321 3.32 14.96 -25.99
N HIS A 322 2.54 13.96 -26.37
CA HIS A 322 1.13 13.83 -25.95
C HIS A 322 0.89 13.82 -24.45
N SER A 323 -0.19 14.49 -24.02
CA SER A 323 -0.67 14.52 -22.62
C SER A 323 -1.15 13.17 -22.04
N SER A 324 -1.24 12.13 -22.88
CA SER A 324 -1.68 10.78 -22.49
C SER A 324 -0.55 9.88 -22.00
N LEU A 325 0.70 10.35 -22.10
CA LEU A 325 1.88 9.61 -21.65
C LEU A 325 2.21 9.91 -20.20
N ASP A 326 2.70 8.90 -19.49
CA ASP A 326 3.28 9.09 -18.17
C ASP A 326 4.77 9.43 -18.29
N TYR A 327 5.16 10.58 -17.75
CA TYR A 327 6.54 11.05 -17.77
C TYR A 327 7.23 10.83 -16.43
N LYS A 328 8.48 10.36 -16.48
CA LYS A 328 9.31 10.11 -15.31
C LYS A 328 10.70 10.66 -15.52
N ILE A 329 11.39 10.95 -14.41
CA ILE A 329 12.78 11.41 -14.44
C ILE A 329 13.59 10.46 -13.55
N ALA A 330 14.73 10.01 -14.06
CA ALA A 330 15.74 9.30 -13.34
C ALA A 330 16.83 10.32 -12.93
N PRO A 331 16.89 10.76 -11.66
CA PRO A 331 17.92 11.67 -11.19
C PRO A 331 19.30 11.01 -11.22
N GLU A 332 20.34 11.84 -11.30
CA GLU A 332 21.72 11.40 -11.26
C GLU A 332 22.02 10.68 -9.93
N ASP A 333 22.80 9.61 -10.00
CA ASP A 333 23.30 8.82 -8.86
C ASP A 333 22.23 8.34 -7.85
N THR A 334 20.96 8.32 -8.23
CA THR A 334 19.88 7.82 -7.39
C THR A 334 19.41 6.42 -7.80
N LEU A 335 18.94 5.66 -6.80
CA LEU A 335 18.29 4.37 -7.00
C LEU A 335 16.76 4.52 -7.17
N SER A 336 16.29 5.71 -7.58
CA SER A 336 14.87 6.01 -7.71
C SER A 336 14.56 6.68 -9.05
N ILE A 337 13.38 6.42 -9.58
CA ILE A 337 12.82 7.08 -10.76
C ILE A 337 11.58 7.83 -10.28
N ILE A 338 11.56 9.15 -10.45
CA ILE A 338 10.52 10.05 -9.95
C ILE A 338 9.57 10.37 -11.11
N GLY A 339 8.25 10.34 -10.88
CA GLY A 339 7.30 10.58 -11.94
C GLY A 339 6.07 11.40 -11.57
N SER A 340 5.41 11.96 -12.59
CA SER A 340 4.10 12.57 -12.43
C SER A 340 3.05 11.48 -12.14
N ASN A 341 2.19 11.71 -11.13
CA ASN A 341 0.99 10.91 -10.96
C ASN A 341 0.02 11.28 -12.06
N SER A 342 -0.17 10.45 -13.06
CA SER A 342 -1.33 10.61 -13.92
C SER A 342 -2.61 10.34 -13.11
N ILE A 343 -3.71 11.02 -13.46
CA ILE A 343 -5.01 10.88 -12.79
C ILE A 343 -5.51 9.44 -12.87
N ASN A 344 -5.03 8.66 -13.83
CA ASN A 344 -5.48 7.31 -14.15
C ASN A 344 -4.54 6.19 -13.68
N THR A 345 -3.29 6.50 -13.35
CA THR A 345 -2.34 5.56 -12.78
C THR A 345 -1.94 6.02 -11.39
N ARG A 346 -2.08 5.17 -10.39
CA ARG A 346 -1.49 5.42 -9.07
C ARG A 346 0.00 5.54 -9.28
N GLY A 347 0.54 6.74 -9.04
CA GLY A 347 1.93 7.06 -9.26
C GLY A 347 2.85 6.00 -8.67
N ASP A 348 3.39 5.21 -9.57
CA ASP A 348 4.39 4.24 -9.22
C ASP A 348 5.71 4.97 -9.21
N LEU A 349 6.19 5.28 -8.02
CA LEU A 349 7.56 5.65 -7.80
C LEU A 349 8.39 4.37 -8.06
N TYR A 350 9.16 4.34 -9.14
CA TYR A 350 10.12 3.26 -9.35
C TYR A 350 11.32 3.49 -8.45
N THR A 351 11.12 3.21 -7.18
CA THR A 351 12.24 2.96 -6.28
C THR A 351 12.59 1.48 -6.37
N ILE A 352 13.86 1.14 -6.26
CA ILE A 352 14.23 -0.19 -5.80
C ILE A 352 13.40 -0.42 -4.56
N ASP A 353 12.51 -1.41 -4.61
CA ASP A 353 11.54 -1.64 -3.54
C ASP A 353 12.31 -2.20 -2.33
N ILE A 354 13.04 -1.31 -1.64
CA ILE A 354 13.67 -1.57 -0.32
C ILE A 354 12.61 -2.04 0.69
N LYS A 355 11.35 -2.08 0.27
CA LYS A 355 10.17 -2.24 1.11
C LYS A 355 9.36 -3.49 0.79
N THR A 356 9.99 -4.61 0.43
CA THR A 356 9.24 -5.84 0.12
C THR A 356 8.35 -6.26 1.29
N ILE A 357 8.79 -6.03 2.55
CA ILE A 357 7.99 -6.29 3.75
C ILE A 357 6.73 -5.39 3.81
N SER A 358 6.72 -4.24 3.17
CA SER A 358 5.60 -3.30 3.16
C SER A 358 4.48 -3.68 2.19
N THR A 359 4.72 -4.61 1.27
CA THR A 359 3.71 -5.07 0.31
C THR A 359 2.53 -5.73 1.04
N ASN A 360 1.32 -5.52 0.53
CA ASN A 360 0.12 -6.08 1.16
C ASN A 360 0.19 -7.61 1.25
N SER A 361 0.73 -8.26 0.23
CA SER A 361 0.92 -9.71 0.22
C SER A 361 1.84 -10.18 1.37
N ASN A 362 3.00 -9.53 1.54
CA ASN A 362 3.94 -9.90 2.58
C ASN A 362 3.42 -9.59 4.00
N LYS A 363 2.74 -8.46 4.17
CA LYS A 363 2.04 -8.14 5.44
C LYS A 363 1.01 -9.21 5.82
N ARG A 364 0.22 -9.69 4.86
CA ARG A 364 -0.75 -10.77 5.11
C ARG A 364 -0.08 -12.10 5.42
N LYS A 365 0.94 -12.50 4.63
CA LYS A 365 1.70 -13.73 4.88
C LYS A 365 2.35 -13.71 6.26
N LYS A 366 2.95 -12.58 6.63
CA LYS A 366 3.53 -12.37 7.96
C LYS A 366 2.47 -12.49 9.05
N ARG A 367 1.32 -11.84 8.88
CA ARG A 367 0.23 -11.91 9.85
C ARG A 367 -0.38 -13.30 9.95
N LEU A 368 -0.53 -13.99 8.84
CA LEU A 368 -1.02 -15.38 8.83
C LEU A 368 -0.06 -16.28 9.60
N PHE A 369 1.24 -16.15 9.37
CA PHE A 369 2.25 -16.87 10.14
C PHE A 369 2.19 -16.55 11.64
N ASP A 370 2.08 -15.26 12.00
CA ASP A 370 1.93 -14.83 13.39
C ASP A 370 0.70 -15.48 14.06
N LEU A 371 -0.44 -15.53 13.36
CA LEU A 371 -1.67 -16.13 13.89
C LEU A 371 -1.57 -17.64 14.02
N THR A 372 -1.14 -18.33 12.94
CA THR A 372 -1.08 -19.81 12.93
C THR A 372 -0.05 -20.34 13.93
N SER A 373 1.14 -19.75 13.97
CA SER A 373 2.19 -20.18 14.91
C SER A 373 1.82 -19.89 16.36
N SER A 374 1.14 -18.77 16.64
CA SER A 374 0.64 -18.46 17.98
C SER A 374 -0.46 -19.43 18.43
N LEU A 375 -1.42 -19.73 17.53
CA LEU A 375 -2.49 -20.68 17.83
C LEU A 375 -1.94 -22.08 18.07
N LEU A 376 -1.05 -22.55 17.19
CA LEU A 376 -0.35 -23.84 17.38
C LEU A 376 0.48 -23.85 18.65
N GLY A 377 1.17 -22.75 18.98
CA GLY A 377 1.94 -22.62 20.21
C GLY A 377 1.08 -22.72 21.47
N ILE A 378 -0.15 -22.18 21.44
CA ILE A 378 -1.11 -22.30 22.54
C ILE A 378 -1.63 -23.74 22.67
N VAL A 379 -2.05 -24.35 21.56
CA VAL A 379 -2.59 -25.72 21.55
C VAL A 379 -1.54 -26.74 21.94
N LEU A 380 -0.33 -26.58 21.45
CA LEU A 380 0.79 -27.49 21.75
C LEU A 380 1.55 -27.13 23.03
N TRP A 381 1.12 -26.10 23.77
CA TRP A 381 1.84 -25.59 24.93
C TRP A 381 2.13 -26.66 25.98
N ILE A 382 1.17 -27.58 26.22
CA ILE A 382 1.31 -28.68 27.20
C ILE A 382 2.52 -29.56 26.85
N PHE A 383 2.78 -29.78 25.55
CA PHE A 383 3.94 -30.56 25.09
C PHE A 383 5.21 -29.71 25.06
N LEU A 384 5.09 -28.43 24.64
CA LEU A 384 6.22 -27.52 24.52
C LEU A 384 6.84 -27.10 25.84
N VAL A 385 6.10 -27.21 26.95
CA VAL A 385 6.62 -26.98 28.32
C VAL A 385 7.91 -27.74 28.60
N PHE A 386 8.02 -28.96 28.08
CA PHE A 386 9.19 -29.82 28.33
C PHE A 386 10.41 -29.47 27.44
N PHE A 387 10.21 -28.65 26.39
CA PHE A 387 11.25 -28.35 25.40
C PHE A 387 11.70 -26.87 25.41
N ILE A 388 10.97 -25.99 26.08
CA ILE A 388 11.25 -24.56 26.11
C ILE A 388 11.71 -24.14 27.52
N ASN A 389 12.82 -23.44 27.63
CA ASN A 389 13.38 -23.01 28.91
C ASN A 389 12.46 -22.06 29.70
N LYS A 390 11.65 -21.25 29.02
CA LYS A 390 10.72 -20.24 29.62
C LYS A 390 9.29 -20.40 29.12
N PRO A 391 8.58 -21.50 29.43
CA PRO A 391 7.31 -21.88 28.83
C PRO A 391 6.18 -20.85 29.08
N PHE A 392 6.10 -20.27 30.27
CA PHE A 392 5.10 -19.25 30.61
C PHE A 392 5.33 -17.93 29.87
N HIS A 393 6.59 -17.54 29.65
CA HIS A 393 6.92 -16.36 28.86
C HIS A 393 6.55 -16.58 27.39
N PHE A 394 6.80 -17.76 26.85
CA PHE A 394 6.39 -18.14 25.49
C PHE A 394 4.87 -18.08 25.33
N LEU A 395 4.09 -18.67 26.26
CA LEU A 395 2.63 -18.62 26.24
C LEU A 395 2.11 -17.17 26.26
N LYS A 396 2.66 -16.33 27.14
CA LYS A 396 2.32 -14.89 27.18
C LYS A 396 2.65 -14.19 25.86
N SER A 397 3.72 -14.58 25.19
CA SER A 397 4.11 -14.07 23.88
C SER A 397 3.16 -14.52 22.78
N CYS A 398 2.69 -15.78 22.80
CA CYS A 398 1.64 -16.27 21.89
C CYS A 398 0.38 -15.40 21.97
N PHE A 399 -0.11 -15.06 23.15
CA PHE A 399 -1.27 -14.17 23.28
C PHE A 399 -0.98 -12.76 22.77
N LYS A 400 0.19 -12.17 23.07
CA LYS A 400 0.54 -10.83 22.56
C LYS A 400 0.59 -10.77 21.03
N VAL A 401 1.08 -11.84 20.40
CA VAL A 401 1.16 -11.94 18.93
C VAL A 401 -0.22 -12.25 18.34
N LEU A 402 -1.00 -13.13 18.96
CA LEU A 402 -2.35 -13.48 18.53
C LEU A 402 -3.25 -12.23 18.48
N PHE A 403 -3.25 -11.42 19.54
CA PHE A 403 -4.01 -10.15 19.58
C PHE A 403 -3.38 -9.02 18.78
N GLY A 404 -2.25 -9.27 18.12
CA GLY A 404 -1.63 -8.33 17.19
C GLY A 404 -0.93 -7.16 17.84
N LYS A 405 -0.60 -7.23 19.12
CA LYS A 405 0.22 -6.23 19.80
C LYS A 405 1.69 -6.33 19.38
N TYR A 406 2.16 -7.55 19.12
CA TYR A 406 3.51 -7.88 18.67
C TYR A 406 3.45 -8.76 17.41
N SER A 407 4.60 -8.95 16.76
CA SER A 407 4.88 -9.97 15.74
C SER A 407 5.94 -10.92 16.27
N TRP A 408 6.06 -12.12 15.74
CA TRP A 408 7.15 -13.01 16.16
C TRP A 408 8.50 -12.43 15.81
N ILE A 409 8.66 -11.93 14.59
CA ILE A 409 9.92 -11.35 14.13
C ILE A 409 9.70 -9.84 13.85
N GLY A 410 10.57 -8.99 14.41
CA GLY A 410 10.60 -7.56 14.21
C GLY A 410 11.97 -7.07 13.77
N TYR A 411 12.19 -5.77 13.80
CA TYR A 411 13.50 -5.18 13.60
C TYR A 411 14.36 -5.30 14.86
N CYS A 412 15.68 -5.34 14.68
CA CYS A 412 16.64 -5.13 15.76
C CYS A 412 16.43 -3.73 16.36
N ASP A 413 16.68 -3.60 17.65
CA ASP A 413 16.55 -2.32 18.34
C ASP A 413 17.75 -1.42 17.97
N VAL A 414 17.47 -0.29 17.32
CA VAL A 414 18.40 0.76 16.87
C VAL A 414 17.82 2.13 17.23
N ASN A 415 18.62 3.18 17.12
CA ASN A 415 18.21 4.55 17.41
C ASN A 415 16.99 4.99 16.58
N ASP A 416 16.15 5.89 17.13
CA ASP A 416 14.88 6.27 16.52
C ASP A 416 15.00 7.03 15.19
N SER A 417 16.13 7.73 14.96
CA SER A 417 16.42 8.39 13.68
C SER A 417 16.43 7.42 12.51
N ASP A 418 17.01 6.24 12.70
CA ASP A 418 17.21 5.25 11.64
C ASP A 418 15.98 4.36 11.42
N LYS A 419 15.19 4.16 12.47
CA LYS A 419 13.86 3.51 12.36
C LYS A 419 12.89 4.28 11.47
N SER A 420 13.02 5.60 11.36
CA SER A 420 12.13 6.43 10.54
C SER A 420 12.24 6.14 9.04
N ARG A 421 13.38 5.62 8.59
CA ARG A 421 13.65 5.26 7.19
C ARG A 421 13.08 3.89 6.80
N LEU A 422 12.79 3.03 7.79
CA LEU A 422 12.30 1.68 7.56
C LEU A 422 10.76 1.61 7.49
N PRO A 423 10.19 0.65 6.74
CA PRO A 423 8.76 0.39 6.75
C PRO A 423 8.26 0.08 8.16
N LYS A 424 7.14 0.68 8.56
CA LYS A 424 6.53 0.41 9.86
C LYS A 424 6.01 -1.03 9.94
N ILE A 425 6.58 -1.82 10.86
CA ILE A 425 6.10 -3.15 11.25
C ILE A 425 5.88 -3.18 12.76
N LYS A 426 5.18 -4.22 13.25
CA LYS A 426 5.00 -4.40 14.70
C LYS A 426 6.32 -4.79 15.35
N LYS A 427 6.49 -4.41 16.62
CA LYS A 427 7.65 -4.82 17.41
C LYS A 427 7.71 -6.35 17.49
N GLY A 428 8.90 -6.94 17.26
CA GLY A 428 9.13 -8.38 17.35
C GLY A 428 9.27 -8.87 18.78
N ILE A 429 8.92 -10.14 19.00
CA ILE A 429 9.37 -10.90 20.16
C ILE A 429 10.83 -11.29 19.97
N PHE A 430 11.20 -11.63 18.74
CA PHE A 430 12.55 -11.93 18.29
C PHE A 430 12.92 -10.94 17.16
N ASP A 431 14.20 -10.88 16.87
CA ASP A 431 14.77 -10.06 15.79
C ASP A 431 15.78 -10.85 14.94
N PRO A 432 16.19 -10.36 13.76
CA PRO A 432 17.12 -11.06 12.88
C PRO A 432 18.50 -11.33 13.49
N SER A 433 18.93 -10.56 14.50
CA SER A 433 20.21 -10.74 15.17
C SER A 433 20.24 -11.97 16.10
N THR A 434 19.08 -12.50 16.47
CA THR A 434 18.96 -13.68 17.36
C THR A 434 19.72 -14.91 16.84
N ASN A 435 20.05 -14.93 15.56
CA ASN A 435 20.77 -16.00 14.88
C ASN A 435 22.29 -15.83 14.84
N MET A 436 22.79 -14.65 15.16
CA MET A 436 24.22 -14.37 15.14
C MET A 436 24.87 -14.72 16.49
N SER A 437 26.14 -15.07 16.46
CA SER A 437 26.91 -15.39 17.66
C SER A 437 26.91 -14.20 18.63
N ARG A 438 27.04 -14.47 19.92
CA ARG A 438 26.93 -13.54 21.07
C ARG A 438 27.93 -12.36 21.09
N ILE A 439 28.67 -12.10 20.03
CA ILE A 439 29.51 -10.90 19.88
C ILE A 439 28.55 -9.73 19.63
N GLY A 440 28.62 -8.72 20.47
CA GLY A 440 27.74 -7.55 20.38
C GLY A 440 27.82 -6.92 19.00
N LEU A 441 26.71 -6.91 18.27
CA LEU A 441 26.60 -6.24 16.96
C LEU A 441 26.70 -4.74 17.17
N THR A 442 27.44 -4.07 16.30
CA THR A 442 27.48 -2.61 16.23
C THR A 442 26.12 -2.06 15.78
N GLU A 443 25.86 -0.77 16.05
CA GLU A 443 24.61 -0.13 15.61
C GLU A 443 24.49 -0.15 14.07
N GLU A 444 25.59 0.04 13.34
CA GLU A 444 25.64 -0.03 11.87
C GLU A 444 25.28 -1.42 11.34
N GLU A 445 25.77 -2.48 11.98
CA GLU A 445 25.43 -3.87 11.60
C GLU A 445 23.94 -4.18 11.83
N LYS A 446 23.36 -3.68 12.93
CA LYS A 446 21.92 -3.81 13.21
C LYS A 446 21.08 -3.07 12.18
N GLU A 447 21.50 -1.85 11.80
CA GLU A 447 20.83 -1.07 10.76
C GLU A 447 20.86 -1.79 9.42
N HIS A 448 22.03 -2.33 9.03
CA HIS A 448 22.18 -3.10 7.80
C HIS A 448 21.29 -4.36 7.79
N LEU A 449 21.24 -5.10 8.92
CA LEU A 449 20.35 -6.25 9.08
C LEU A 449 18.87 -5.87 8.94
N ASN A 450 18.47 -4.75 9.54
CA ASN A 450 17.10 -4.25 9.43
C ASN A 450 16.76 -3.88 7.99
N LEU A 451 17.69 -3.24 7.27
CA LEU A 451 17.52 -2.88 5.87
C LEU A 451 17.39 -4.13 4.98
N MET A 452 18.27 -5.12 5.17
CA MET A 452 18.22 -6.39 4.44
C MET A 452 16.93 -7.17 4.74
N TYR A 453 16.49 -7.19 6.02
CA TYR A 453 15.24 -7.83 6.40
C TYR A 453 14.03 -7.15 5.77
N ALA A 454 14.02 -5.81 5.72
CA ALA A 454 12.95 -5.05 5.09
C ALA A 454 12.91 -5.22 3.57
N ARG A 455 14.09 -5.23 2.92
CA ARG A 455 14.25 -5.34 1.47
C ARG A 455 13.95 -6.74 0.96
N ASP A 456 14.59 -7.74 1.56
CA ASP A 456 14.59 -9.12 1.05
C ASP A 456 13.65 -10.02 1.87
N TYR A 457 12.55 -9.45 2.35
CA TYR A 457 11.59 -10.18 3.16
C TYR A 457 11.01 -11.40 2.43
N SER A 458 11.05 -12.54 3.11
CA SER A 458 10.30 -13.74 2.72
C SER A 458 9.76 -14.45 3.96
N LEU A 459 8.61 -15.11 3.81
CA LEU A 459 8.00 -15.87 4.90
C LEU A 459 8.93 -16.98 5.41
N SER A 460 9.72 -17.60 4.54
CA SER A 460 10.69 -18.63 4.91
C SER A 460 11.77 -18.11 5.86
N LYS A 461 12.17 -16.83 5.72
CA LYS A 461 13.09 -16.19 6.67
C LYS A 461 12.46 -16.08 8.07
N ASP A 462 11.21 -15.62 8.16
CA ASP A 462 10.48 -15.54 9.44
C ASP A 462 10.36 -16.92 10.12
N ILE A 463 10.01 -17.94 9.35
CA ILE A 463 9.92 -19.31 9.84
C ILE A 463 11.29 -19.78 10.39
N ASN A 464 12.36 -19.56 9.63
CA ASN A 464 13.70 -19.94 10.05
C ASN A 464 14.15 -19.21 11.32
N PHE A 465 13.91 -17.89 11.38
CA PHE A 465 14.24 -17.09 12.57
C PHE A 465 13.45 -17.57 13.79
N PHE A 466 12.17 -17.84 13.64
CA PHE A 466 11.30 -18.32 14.70
C PHE A 466 11.78 -19.64 15.30
N PHE A 467 12.02 -20.66 14.47
CA PHE A 467 12.47 -21.96 14.99
C PHE A 467 13.87 -21.92 15.60
N ARG A 468 14.78 -21.11 15.04
CA ARG A 468 16.11 -20.93 15.64
C ARG A 468 16.04 -20.17 16.96
N ALA A 469 15.18 -19.18 17.07
CA ALA A 469 14.95 -18.45 18.33
C ALA A 469 14.35 -19.34 19.40
N LEU A 470 13.39 -20.21 19.05
CA LEU A 470 12.80 -21.18 19.97
C LEU A 470 13.82 -22.19 20.54
N ARG A 471 14.81 -22.60 19.75
CA ARG A 471 15.88 -23.52 20.24
C ARG A 471 16.84 -22.86 21.22
N LYS A 472 16.93 -21.52 21.21
CA LYS A 472 17.81 -20.75 22.09
C LYS A 472 17.09 -20.20 23.33
N SER A 473 15.74 -20.15 23.32
CA SER A 473 14.93 -19.64 24.41
C SER A 473 14.55 -20.77 25.40
#